data_8c5752d7e63fba84e4468e55228bed5c
#
_entry.id   8c5752d7e63fba84e4468e55228bed5c
#
_cell.length_a   1.000
_cell.length_b   1.000
_cell.length_c   1.000
_cell.angle_alpha   90.00
_cell.angle_beta   90.00
_cell.angle_gamma   90.00
#
_symmetry.space_group_name_H-M   'P 1'
#
loop_
_entity.id
_entity.type
_entity.pdbx_description
1 polymer ?
#
loop_
_entity_poly.entity_id
_entity_poly.type
_entity_poly.pdbx_seq_one_letter_code
_entity_poly.pdbx_strand_id
1 'polypeptide(L)'
;MTQIMRQMPTGLEERIWALLQEVKDPEIPVISMIEMGMIHRVVVDESVVEVEVLPTFIGCPALELMRSEIQEKLLSIEEVREANVHFLREPAWISDRISDEGREKLRSFGIVAPPRGCTPGEEWKVRCPYCDSPYTRMDNMFGPAACRSILYCRHCKNPFEALKVL
;
A
#
# COMPACT_ATOMS: atom_id res chain seq x y z
N MET A 1 -25.84 17.86 12.93
CA MET A 1 -24.46 18.33 13.14
C MET A 1 -23.84 17.48 14.25
N THR A 2 -23.23 16.35 13.90
CA THR A 2 -22.52 15.52 14.87
C THR A 2 -21.03 15.73 14.61
N GLN A 3 -20.42 16.58 15.45
CA GLN A 3 -18.96 16.74 15.48
C GLN A 3 -18.37 15.40 15.90
N ILE A 4 -17.66 14.77 14.98
CA ILE A 4 -16.72 13.71 15.32
C ILE A 4 -15.59 14.41 16.09
N MET A 5 -15.66 14.33 17.41
CA MET A 5 -14.54 14.72 18.26
C MET A 5 -13.36 13.82 17.87
N ARG A 6 -12.40 14.40 17.17
CA ARG A 6 -11.07 13.83 17.01
C ARG A 6 -10.48 13.76 18.43
N GLN A 7 -10.62 12.61 19.07
CA GLN A 7 -9.86 12.35 20.30
C GLN A 7 -8.37 12.50 19.94
N MET A 8 -7.65 13.25 20.74
CA MET A 8 -6.19 13.32 20.64
C MET A 8 -5.65 11.89 20.80
N PRO A 9 -4.72 11.45 19.94
CA PRO A 9 -4.17 10.10 20.02
C PRO A 9 -3.64 9.88 21.44
N THR A 10 -4.06 8.79 22.05
CA THR A 10 -3.50 8.32 23.32
C THR A 10 -2.11 7.75 23.01
N GLY A 11 -1.21 7.74 24.00
CA GLY A 11 0.13 7.17 23.78
C GLY A 11 0.11 5.72 23.24
N LEU A 12 -0.98 4.98 23.46
CA LEU A 12 -1.21 3.65 22.88
C LEU A 12 -1.46 3.73 21.35
N GLU A 13 -2.32 4.63 20.89
CA GLU A 13 -2.57 4.81 19.45
C GLU A 13 -1.31 5.20 18.69
N GLU A 14 -0.51 6.10 19.23
CA GLU A 14 0.77 6.49 18.62
C GLU A 14 1.73 5.30 18.46
N ARG A 15 1.81 4.44 19.47
CA ARG A 15 2.61 3.22 19.44
C ARG A 15 2.08 2.21 18.41
N ILE A 16 0.77 2.06 18.29
CA ILE A 16 0.12 1.22 17.28
C ILE A 16 0.50 1.72 15.87
N TRP A 17 0.34 3.01 15.62
CA TRP A 17 0.69 3.58 14.31
C TRP A 17 2.18 3.45 13.98
N ALA A 18 3.05 3.63 14.97
CA ALA A 18 4.49 3.43 14.81
C ALA A 18 4.83 1.98 14.41
N LEU A 19 4.20 0.99 15.05
CA LEU A 19 4.39 -0.42 14.71
C LEU A 19 3.81 -0.77 13.34
N LEU A 20 2.63 -0.25 13.00
CA LEU A 20 2.05 -0.45 11.66
C LEU A 20 2.92 0.14 10.54
N GLN A 21 3.68 1.21 10.82
CA GLN A 21 4.65 1.75 9.87
C GLN A 21 5.81 0.78 9.58
N GLU A 22 6.10 -0.14 10.49
CA GLU A 22 7.12 -1.16 10.29
C GLU A 22 6.63 -2.36 9.46
N VAL A 23 5.31 -2.57 9.36
CA VAL A 23 4.74 -3.65 8.55
C VAL A 23 4.93 -3.33 7.07
N LYS A 24 5.75 -4.12 6.40
CA LYS A 24 6.09 -3.95 4.99
C LYS A 24 5.21 -4.80 4.10
N ASP A 25 5.06 -4.38 2.84
CA ASP A 25 4.50 -5.24 1.82
C ASP A 25 5.46 -6.43 1.59
N PRO A 26 5.01 -7.69 1.72
CA PRO A 26 5.90 -8.85 1.58
C PRO A 26 6.48 -9.04 0.18
N GLU A 27 5.84 -8.49 -0.85
CA GLU A 27 6.32 -8.52 -2.23
C GLU A 27 7.14 -7.27 -2.59
N ILE A 28 7.02 -6.18 -1.82
CA ILE A 28 7.72 -4.91 -2.04
C ILE A 28 8.29 -4.40 -0.70
N PRO A 29 9.37 -5.00 -0.20
CA PRO A 29 9.85 -4.80 1.18
C PRO A 29 10.37 -3.39 1.50
N VAL A 30 10.44 -2.51 0.52
CA VAL A 30 10.88 -1.11 0.69
C VAL A 30 9.75 -0.19 1.16
N ILE A 31 8.48 -0.60 1.01
CA ILE A 31 7.31 0.21 1.33
C ILE A 31 6.49 -0.41 2.45
N SER A 32 5.98 0.42 3.36
CA SER A 32 5.05 -0.04 4.39
C SER A 32 3.61 -0.07 3.89
N MET A 33 2.76 -0.84 4.57
CA MET A 33 1.34 -0.88 4.26
C MET A 33 0.66 0.49 4.46
N ILE A 34 1.18 1.32 5.38
CA ILE A 34 0.71 2.70 5.58
C ILE A 34 1.09 3.56 4.37
N GLU A 35 2.35 3.53 3.93
CA GLU A 35 2.81 4.28 2.76
C GLU A 35 2.12 3.83 1.48
N MET A 36 1.80 2.55 1.38
CA MET A 36 0.99 1.99 0.28
C MET A 36 -0.49 2.44 0.36
N GLY A 37 -0.90 3.04 1.47
CA GLY A 37 -2.29 3.46 1.68
C GLY A 37 -3.28 2.32 1.87
N MET A 38 -2.79 1.16 2.30
CA MET A 38 -3.62 -0.02 2.54
C MET A 38 -4.34 0.04 3.90
N ILE A 39 -3.72 0.65 4.91
CA ILE A 39 -4.39 0.83 6.21
C ILE A 39 -5.49 1.88 6.04
N HIS A 40 -6.73 1.45 6.25
CA HIS A 40 -7.92 2.28 6.08
C HIS A 40 -8.35 2.92 7.39
N ARG A 41 -8.42 2.10 8.43
CA ARG A 41 -8.90 2.53 9.75
C ARG A 41 -8.27 1.67 10.84
N VAL A 42 -8.01 2.28 11.97
CA VAL A 42 -7.60 1.61 13.21
C VAL A 42 -8.55 2.06 14.30
N VAL A 43 -9.11 1.12 15.02
CA VAL A 43 -9.98 1.36 16.17
C VAL A 43 -9.38 0.66 17.38
N VAL A 44 -9.25 1.38 18.47
CA VAL A 44 -8.76 0.85 19.75
C VAL A 44 -9.90 0.92 20.74
N ASP A 45 -10.31 -0.23 21.26
CA ASP A 45 -11.33 -0.35 22.28
C ASP A 45 -10.73 -1.13 23.47
N GLU A 46 -10.39 -0.42 24.53
CA GLU A 46 -9.66 -0.92 25.70
C GLU A 46 -8.38 -1.67 25.31
N SER A 47 -8.42 -3.00 25.26
CA SER A 47 -7.29 -3.89 24.93
C SER A 47 -7.47 -4.61 23.58
N VAL A 48 -8.49 -4.25 22.81
CA VAL A 48 -8.79 -4.81 21.47
C VAL A 48 -8.45 -3.78 20.41
N VAL A 49 -7.71 -4.21 19.39
CA VAL A 49 -7.37 -3.37 18.24
C VAL A 49 -7.98 -3.96 16.98
N GLU A 50 -8.80 -3.16 16.30
CA GLU A 50 -9.39 -3.51 15.01
C GLU A 50 -8.68 -2.73 13.90
N VAL A 51 -8.16 -3.43 12.89
CA VAL A 51 -7.48 -2.84 11.74
C VAL A 51 -8.22 -3.19 10.46
N GLU A 52 -8.71 -2.18 9.78
CA GLU A 52 -9.31 -2.31 8.44
C GLU A 52 -8.26 -2.06 7.37
N VAL A 53 -8.13 -3.00 6.45
CA VAL A 53 -7.12 -2.99 5.39
C VAL A 53 -7.79 -3.07 4.02
N LEU A 54 -7.37 -2.21 3.09
CA LEU A 54 -7.76 -2.24 1.69
C LEU A 54 -6.66 -2.93 0.89
N PRO A 55 -6.88 -4.18 0.44
CA PRO A 55 -5.87 -4.86 -0.37
C PRO A 55 -5.79 -4.25 -1.77
N THR A 56 -4.59 -4.16 -2.32
CA THR A 56 -4.37 -3.74 -3.72
C THR A 56 -4.97 -4.72 -4.73
N PHE A 57 -5.14 -5.97 -4.31
CA PHE A 57 -5.78 -7.03 -5.08
C PHE A 57 -6.43 -8.05 -4.13
N ILE A 58 -7.73 -8.28 -4.27
CA ILE A 58 -8.51 -9.12 -3.34
C ILE A 58 -8.05 -10.58 -3.34
N GLY A 59 -7.55 -11.07 -4.47
CA GLY A 59 -7.03 -12.45 -4.62
C GLY A 59 -5.54 -12.58 -4.31
N CYS A 60 -4.91 -11.61 -3.64
CA CYS A 60 -3.48 -11.67 -3.32
C CYS A 60 -3.19 -12.80 -2.33
N PRO A 61 -2.27 -13.72 -2.66
CA PRO A 61 -1.90 -14.82 -1.74
C PRO A 61 -1.15 -14.33 -0.49
N ALA A 62 -0.62 -13.10 -0.51
CA ALA A 62 0.12 -12.53 0.61
C ALA A 62 -0.78 -11.95 1.73
N LEU A 63 -2.10 -11.90 1.55
CA LEU A 63 -3.02 -11.29 2.54
C LEU A 63 -2.93 -11.93 3.92
N GLU A 64 -2.83 -13.26 3.98
CA GLU A 64 -2.73 -13.96 5.26
C GLU A 64 -1.38 -13.70 5.95
N LEU A 65 -0.30 -13.53 5.19
CA LEU A 65 0.99 -13.12 5.73
C LEU A 65 0.93 -11.70 6.31
N MET A 66 0.31 -10.77 5.57
CA MET A 66 0.09 -9.40 6.04
C MET A 66 -0.76 -9.38 7.32
N ARG A 67 -1.82 -10.19 7.38
CA ARG A 67 -2.66 -10.34 8.57
C ARG A 67 -1.82 -10.77 9.78
N SER A 68 -1.07 -11.84 9.61
CA SER A 68 -0.24 -12.40 10.68
C SER A 68 0.80 -11.41 11.19
N GLU A 69 1.45 -10.68 10.29
CA GLU A 69 2.46 -9.69 10.64
C GLU A 69 1.85 -8.50 11.41
N ILE A 70 0.69 -7.99 10.97
CA ILE A 70 -0.02 -6.94 11.70
C ILE A 70 -0.40 -7.42 13.11
N GLN A 71 -0.99 -8.61 13.22
CA GLN A 71 -1.40 -9.18 14.49
C GLN A 71 -0.22 -9.38 15.44
N GLU A 72 0.87 -9.97 14.95
CA GLU A 72 2.09 -10.20 15.74
C GLU A 72 2.66 -8.88 16.29
N LYS A 73 2.76 -7.87 15.45
CA LYS A 73 3.23 -6.53 15.85
C LYS A 73 2.33 -5.90 16.90
N LEU A 74 1.03 -5.93 16.72
CA LEU A 74 0.08 -5.33 17.65
C LEU A 74 0.03 -6.06 18.98
N LEU A 75 0.07 -7.39 18.97
CA LEU A 75 0.10 -8.23 20.19
C LEU A 75 1.43 -8.13 20.96
N SER A 76 2.49 -7.56 20.37
CA SER A 76 3.71 -7.24 21.09
C SER A 76 3.57 -6.06 22.06
N ILE A 77 2.49 -5.30 21.97
CA ILE A 77 2.14 -4.22 22.91
C ILE A 77 1.47 -4.84 24.13
N GLU A 78 2.02 -4.62 25.32
CA GLU A 78 1.54 -5.24 26.58
C GLU A 78 0.05 -4.96 26.87
N GLU A 79 -0.44 -3.77 26.48
CA GLU A 79 -1.83 -3.36 26.68
C GLU A 79 -2.81 -3.99 25.66
N VAL A 80 -2.32 -4.54 24.56
CA VAL A 80 -3.14 -5.16 23.50
C VAL A 80 -3.28 -6.66 23.77
N ARG A 81 -4.49 -7.12 23.96
CA ARG A 81 -4.82 -8.54 24.19
C ARG A 81 -5.38 -9.22 22.98
N GLU A 82 -5.99 -8.45 22.09
CA GLU A 82 -6.60 -8.96 20.86
C GLU A 82 -6.37 -7.98 19.72
N ALA A 83 -6.00 -8.50 18.56
CA ALA A 83 -5.80 -7.74 17.33
C ALA A 83 -6.53 -8.42 16.17
N ASN A 84 -7.52 -7.74 15.61
CA ASN A 84 -8.33 -8.23 14.51
C ASN A 84 -8.01 -7.44 13.25
N VAL A 85 -7.83 -8.14 12.14
CA VAL A 85 -7.52 -7.55 10.83
C VAL A 85 -8.58 -7.93 9.82
N HIS A 86 -9.23 -6.92 9.25
CA HIS A 86 -10.32 -7.06 8.31
C HIS A 86 -9.90 -6.54 6.94
N PHE A 87 -9.86 -7.42 5.94
CA PHE A 87 -9.67 -7.02 4.56
C PHE A 87 -11.02 -6.61 3.95
N LEU A 88 -11.13 -5.32 3.60
CA LEU A 88 -12.34 -4.76 3.02
C LEU A 88 -12.28 -4.80 1.49
N ARG A 89 -13.46 -4.97 0.89
CA ARG A 89 -13.64 -4.84 -0.57
C ARG A 89 -14.08 -3.44 -0.96
N GLU A 90 -14.73 -2.74 -0.06
CA GLU A 90 -15.24 -1.39 -0.24
C GLU A 90 -14.87 -0.52 0.97
N PRO A 91 -14.38 0.70 0.72
CA PRO A 91 -14.02 1.22 -0.60
C PRO A 91 -12.87 0.43 -1.22
N ALA A 92 -12.80 0.38 -2.56
CA ALA A 92 -11.67 -0.24 -3.24
C ALA A 92 -10.38 0.56 -2.98
N TRP A 93 -9.24 -0.15 -2.89
CA TRP A 93 -7.95 0.53 -2.89
C TRP A 93 -7.70 1.19 -4.25
N ILE A 94 -7.19 2.41 -4.23
CA ILE A 94 -6.77 3.14 -5.43
C ILE A 94 -5.33 3.63 -5.27
N SER A 95 -4.59 3.75 -6.36
CA SER A 95 -3.19 4.16 -6.36
C SER A 95 -2.95 5.59 -5.83
N ASP A 96 -3.99 6.42 -5.78
CA ASP A 96 -3.92 7.76 -5.18
C ASP A 96 -3.72 7.75 -3.66
N ARG A 97 -3.99 6.60 -3.02
CA ARG A 97 -3.74 6.40 -1.59
C ARG A 97 -2.26 6.26 -1.23
N ILE A 98 -1.41 5.94 -2.22
CA ILE A 98 0.04 5.83 -2.00
C ILE A 98 0.57 7.21 -1.62
N SER A 99 1.30 7.29 -0.50
CA SER A 99 1.95 8.53 -0.06
C SER A 99 3.03 8.98 -1.05
N ASP A 100 3.41 10.25 -1.01
CA ASP A 100 4.48 10.75 -1.88
C ASP A 100 5.82 10.07 -1.55
N GLU A 101 6.09 9.82 -0.26
CA GLU A 101 7.25 9.06 0.18
C GLU A 101 7.20 7.61 -0.32
N GLY A 102 6.03 6.97 -0.26
CA GLY A 102 5.82 5.62 -0.78
C GLY A 102 6.06 5.54 -2.29
N ARG A 103 5.62 6.54 -3.06
CA ARG A 103 5.88 6.64 -4.51
C ARG A 103 7.36 6.75 -4.82
N GLU A 104 8.11 7.52 -4.04
CA GLU A 104 9.56 7.67 -4.21
C GLU A 104 10.30 6.37 -3.87
N LYS A 105 9.92 5.69 -2.79
CA LYS A 105 10.47 4.37 -2.43
C LYS A 105 10.21 3.32 -3.51
N LEU A 106 8.98 3.26 -4.02
CA LEU A 106 8.64 2.38 -5.14
C LEU A 106 9.50 2.67 -6.37
N ARG A 107 9.61 3.95 -6.76
CA ARG A 107 10.41 4.38 -7.90
C ARG A 107 11.87 3.98 -7.76
N SER A 108 12.46 4.18 -6.59
CA SER A 108 13.85 3.79 -6.29
C SER A 108 14.05 2.28 -6.36
N PHE A 109 13.00 1.51 -6.12
CA PHE A 109 12.99 0.04 -6.22
C PHE A 109 12.71 -0.47 -7.66
N GLY A 110 12.42 0.43 -8.60
CA GLY A 110 12.13 0.08 -9.99
C GLY A 110 10.65 -0.19 -10.28
N ILE A 111 9.76 0.18 -9.36
CA ILE A 111 8.31 0.09 -9.51
C ILE A 111 7.73 1.50 -9.56
N VAL A 112 6.94 1.80 -10.56
CA VAL A 112 6.31 3.12 -10.70
C VAL A 112 4.84 3.05 -10.34
N ALA A 113 4.38 3.99 -9.51
CA ALA A 113 2.96 4.17 -9.28
C ALA A 113 2.32 4.97 -10.42
N PRO A 114 1.07 4.67 -10.82
CA PRO A 114 0.33 5.47 -11.78
C PRO A 114 0.24 6.93 -11.34
N PRO A 115 0.15 7.88 -12.28
CA PRO A 115 -0.14 9.27 -11.93
C PRO A 115 -1.43 9.37 -11.10
N ARG A 116 -1.52 10.39 -10.24
CA ARG A 116 -2.74 10.62 -9.46
C ARG A 116 -3.92 10.95 -10.37
N GLY A 117 -5.10 10.51 -9.98
CA GLY A 117 -6.35 10.73 -10.72
C GLY A 117 -6.54 9.83 -11.94
N CYS A 118 -5.67 8.83 -12.15
CA CYS A 118 -5.88 7.84 -13.20
C CYS A 118 -7.03 6.91 -12.85
N THR A 119 -7.88 6.62 -13.82
CA THR A 119 -8.99 5.66 -13.69
C THR A 119 -8.72 4.37 -14.47
N PRO A 120 -9.30 3.23 -14.03
CA PRO A 120 -9.16 1.97 -14.75
C PRO A 120 -9.61 2.09 -16.21
N GLY A 121 -8.76 1.56 -17.12
CA GLY A 121 -9.03 1.60 -18.55
C GLY A 121 -8.54 2.84 -19.29
N GLU A 122 -8.09 3.87 -18.59
CA GLU A 122 -7.43 5.02 -19.21
C GLU A 122 -5.98 4.73 -19.58
N GLU A 123 -5.53 5.28 -20.70
CA GLU A 123 -4.11 5.23 -21.08
C GLU A 123 -3.34 6.26 -20.24
N TRP A 124 -2.38 5.80 -19.47
CA TRP A 124 -1.52 6.65 -18.65
C TRP A 124 -0.04 6.42 -18.98
N LYS A 125 0.77 7.45 -18.76
CA LYS A 125 2.20 7.44 -19.04
C LYS A 125 2.97 7.76 -17.79
N VAL A 126 4.08 7.05 -17.61
CA VAL A 126 5.05 7.30 -16.54
C VAL A 126 6.43 7.49 -17.10
N ARG A 127 7.26 8.19 -16.37
CA ARG A 127 8.68 8.35 -16.68
C ARG A 127 9.45 7.13 -16.20
N CYS A 128 10.46 6.75 -16.96
CA CYS A 128 11.34 5.63 -16.61
C CYS A 128 12.00 5.86 -15.24
N PRO A 129 11.97 4.89 -14.31
CA PRO A 129 12.60 5.05 -13.00
C PRO A 129 14.13 5.11 -13.07
N TYR A 130 14.74 4.63 -14.16
CA TYR A 130 16.20 4.56 -14.29
C TYR A 130 16.82 5.77 -15.01
N CYS A 131 16.15 6.32 -16.01
CA CYS A 131 16.73 7.41 -16.84
C CYS A 131 15.80 8.61 -16.99
N ASP A 132 14.64 8.61 -16.31
CA ASP A 132 13.63 9.66 -16.34
C ASP A 132 13.07 10.00 -17.74
N SER A 133 13.27 9.15 -18.72
CA SER A 133 12.74 9.34 -20.08
C SER A 133 11.21 9.18 -20.08
N PRO A 134 10.47 10.04 -20.81
CA PRO A 134 9.04 9.87 -21.04
C PRO A 134 8.69 8.81 -22.08
N TYR A 135 9.70 8.27 -22.81
CA TYR A 135 9.49 7.31 -23.89
C TYR A 135 9.33 5.89 -23.35
N THR A 136 8.26 5.68 -22.60
CA THR A 136 7.90 4.39 -22.03
C THR A 136 6.66 3.81 -22.72
N ARG A 137 6.51 2.51 -22.66
CA ARG A 137 5.31 1.81 -23.16
C ARG A 137 4.96 0.65 -22.23
N MET A 138 3.70 0.28 -22.21
CA MET A 138 3.25 -0.99 -21.67
C MET A 138 3.78 -2.12 -22.56
N ASP A 139 4.49 -3.07 -21.96
CA ASP A 139 5.00 -4.24 -22.66
C ASP A 139 4.15 -5.48 -22.36
N ASN A 140 3.80 -5.66 -21.09
CA ASN A 140 2.91 -6.73 -20.66
C ASN A 140 2.05 -6.27 -19.47
N MET A 141 0.74 -6.51 -19.58
CA MET A 141 -0.20 -6.22 -18.47
C MET A 141 -0.04 -7.20 -17.29
N PHE A 142 0.56 -8.36 -17.52
CA PHE A 142 0.82 -9.37 -16.50
C PHE A 142 2.27 -9.25 -16.02
N GLY A 143 2.47 -8.71 -14.82
CA GLY A 143 3.76 -8.63 -14.15
C GLY A 143 4.00 -9.82 -13.24
N PRO A 144 5.03 -9.72 -12.38
CA PRO A 144 5.37 -10.78 -11.42
C PRO A 144 4.31 -10.98 -10.33
N ALA A 145 3.45 -9.99 -10.12
CA ALA A 145 2.29 -10.07 -9.22
C ALA A 145 1.02 -9.54 -9.92
N ALA A 146 -0.15 -9.95 -9.45
CA ALA A 146 -1.43 -9.58 -10.06
C ALA A 146 -1.68 -8.06 -10.09
N CYS A 147 -1.14 -7.33 -9.10
CA CYS A 147 -1.24 -5.86 -9.00
C CYS A 147 -0.23 -5.09 -9.86
N ARG A 148 0.69 -5.78 -10.57
CA ARG A 148 1.78 -5.18 -11.33
C ARG A 148 1.71 -5.50 -12.81
N SER A 149 2.26 -4.60 -13.63
CA SER A 149 2.47 -4.74 -15.07
C SER A 149 3.93 -4.48 -15.41
N ILE A 150 4.36 -4.88 -16.61
CA ILE A 150 5.71 -4.64 -17.11
C ILE A 150 5.65 -3.55 -18.16
N LEU A 151 6.49 -2.53 -17.98
CA LEU A 151 6.72 -1.45 -18.92
C LEU A 151 8.15 -1.54 -19.48
N TYR A 152 8.34 -0.89 -20.60
CA TYR A 152 9.65 -0.85 -21.28
C TYR A 152 10.02 0.60 -21.63
N CYS A 153 11.24 0.98 -21.28
CA CYS A 153 11.79 2.27 -21.67
C CYS A 153 12.48 2.16 -23.03
N ARG A 154 12.01 2.91 -24.01
CA ARG A 154 12.61 2.94 -25.37
C ARG A 154 13.95 3.67 -25.40
N HIS A 155 14.25 4.52 -24.42
CA HIS A 155 15.49 5.27 -24.33
C HIS A 155 16.64 4.44 -23.74
N CYS A 156 16.54 4.03 -22.48
CA CYS A 156 17.61 3.24 -21.84
C CYS A 156 17.51 1.72 -22.09
N LYS A 157 16.46 1.26 -22.77
CA LYS A 157 16.23 -0.15 -23.14
C LYS A 157 16.04 -1.11 -21.97
N ASN A 158 15.63 -0.59 -20.81
CA ASN A 158 15.35 -1.41 -19.64
C ASN A 158 13.85 -1.61 -19.43
N PRO A 159 13.42 -2.84 -19.06
CA PRO A 159 12.11 -3.08 -18.52
C PRO A 159 12.03 -2.57 -17.07
N PHE A 160 10.84 -2.23 -16.61
CA PHE A 160 10.54 -1.87 -15.23
C PHE A 160 9.09 -2.22 -14.93
N GLU A 161 8.73 -2.19 -13.67
CA GLU A 161 7.38 -2.53 -13.25
C GLU A 161 6.55 -1.28 -12.94
N ALA A 162 5.24 -1.41 -13.06
CA ALA A 162 4.30 -0.40 -12.61
C ALA A 162 3.13 -1.06 -11.88
N LEU A 163 2.64 -0.41 -10.83
CA LEU A 163 1.37 -0.78 -10.22
C LEU A 163 0.24 -0.53 -11.21
N LYS A 164 -0.74 -1.41 -11.22
CA LYS A 164 -1.95 -1.24 -12.04
C LYS A 164 -2.84 -0.16 -11.46
N VAL A 165 -3.60 0.49 -12.31
CA VAL A 165 -4.78 1.25 -11.92
C VAL A 165 -5.91 0.25 -11.73
N LEU A 166 -6.36 0.07 -10.50
CA LEU A 166 -7.37 -0.90 -10.09
C LEU A 166 -8.62 -0.17 -9.61
#